data_bf44e08b8b10e32a2ef217f5eaf006f5
#
_entry.id   bf44e08b8b10e32a2ef217f5eaf006f5
#
_cell.length_a   1.000
_cell.length_b   1.000
_cell.length_c   1.000
_cell.angle_alpha   90.00
_cell.angle_beta   90.00
_cell.angle_gamma   90.00
#
_symmetry.space_group_name_H-M   'P 1'
#
loop_
_entity.id
_entity.type
_entity.pdbx_description
1 polymer ?
#
loop_
_entity_poly.entity_id
_entity_poly.type
_entity_poly.pdbx_seq_one_letter_code
_entity_poly.pdbx_strand_id
1 'polypeptide(L)'
;MAFTRADVLATAERSPAAARDRKAWVGLFMSNGRVEDPVGSTPHRGTAAIGRFYDTFIGPRDIRFHPDVDIVVGPIVVRDGELEVTMASTVTLSVPAYIRFDLQDDAGELKIAALSAFWELPAMVGQFLRVGIRAVPAVLQLSRLLLTNQGAVGTLGFLGGFRGIGTGSKGVVARFLDAARAGDEVGMRRRLVGRVHISSGDDLQLSAADLLRHLSGARWRKLIGCGHAVVATTERAGQRSVIFTEVGSEPVAITRIRVFSEAG
;
A
#
# COMPACT_ATOMS: atom_id res chain seq x y z
N MET A 1 4.07 26.59 -9.80
CA MET A 1 4.83 26.77 -8.53
C MET A 1 5.42 25.43 -8.17
N ALA A 2 6.69 25.32 -7.77
CA ALA A 2 7.22 24.00 -7.37
C ALA A 2 6.80 23.75 -5.90
N PHE A 3 6.13 22.64 -5.64
CA PHE A 3 5.74 22.23 -4.30
C PHE A 3 6.97 21.70 -3.54
N THR A 4 7.04 22.02 -2.26
CA THR A 4 8.09 21.52 -1.37
C THR A 4 7.78 20.10 -0.88
N ARG A 5 8.80 19.42 -0.33
CA ARG A 5 8.61 18.13 0.36
C ARG A 5 7.56 18.24 1.48
N ALA A 6 7.53 19.34 2.20
CA ALA A 6 6.56 19.58 3.27
C ALA A 6 5.13 19.69 2.75
N ASP A 7 4.91 20.37 1.60
CA ASP A 7 3.58 20.49 0.99
C ASP A 7 3.06 19.11 0.53
N VAL A 8 3.95 18.29 -0.05
CA VAL A 8 3.64 16.93 -0.51
C VAL A 8 3.23 16.04 0.67
N LEU A 9 4.01 16.05 1.76
CA LEU A 9 3.70 15.28 2.96
C LEU A 9 2.39 15.76 3.62
N ALA A 10 2.23 17.08 3.79
CA ALA A 10 1.03 17.67 4.39
C ALA A 10 -0.24 17.29 3.60
N THR A 11 -0.16 17.17 2.28
CA THR A 11 -1.29 16.73 1.45
C THR A 11 -1.67 15.28 1.73
N ALA A 12 -0.72 14.38 1.88
CA ALA A 12 -0.98 12.99 2.26
C ALA A 12 -1.57 12.87 3.68
N GLU A 13 -1.12 13.73 4.62
CA GLU A 13 -1.62 13.77 6.00
C GLU A 13 -3.05 14.29 6.13
N ARG A 14 -3.55 15.05 5.15
CA ARG A 14 -4.96 15.46 5.13
C ARG A 14 -5.91 14.26 5.01
N SER A 15 -5.50 13.16 4.38
CA SER A 15 -6.37 12.00 4.17
C SER A 15 -6.90 11.40 5.48
N PRO A 16 -6.09 11.03 6.48
CA PRO A 16 -6.60 10.58 7.76
C PRO A 16 -7.32 11.70 8.55
N ALA A 17 -6.86 12.96 8.44
CA ALA A 17 -7.48 14.09 9.13
C ALA A 17 -8.91 14.38 8.63
N ALA A 18 -9.16 14.22 7.33
CA ALA A 18 -10.47 14.42 6.71
C ALA A 18 -11.40 13.19 6.78
N ALA A 19 -10.97 12.08 7.38
CA ALA A 19 -11.71 10.80 7.35
C ALA A 19 -13.15 10.89 7.91
N ARG A 20 -13.46 11.90 8.71
CA ARG A 20 -14.83 12.13 9.26
C ARG A 20 -15.69 13.08 8.42
N ASP A 21 -15.13 13.71 7.41
CA ASP A 21 -15.83 14.63 6.50
C ASP A 21 -15.76 14.10 5.06
N ARG A 22 -16.87 13.57 4.59
CA ARG A 22 -16.99 13.01 3.23
C ARG A 22 -16.58 14.00 2.14
N LYS A 23 -17.07 15.24 2.24
CA LYS A 23 -16.81 16.25 1.22
C LYS A 23 -15.33 16.66 1.21
N ALA A 24 -14.76 16.86 2.40
CA ALA A 24 -13.35 17.17 2.56
C ALA A 24 -12.48 16.01 2.05
N TRP A 25 -12.77 14.75 2.44
CA TRP A 25 -11.98 13.59 2.03
C TRP A 25 -12.00 13.35 0.52
N VAL A 26 -13.20 13.35 -0.07
CA VAL A 26 -13.35 13.16 -1.54
C VAL A 26 -12.72 14.32 -2.30
N GLY A 27 -12.79 15.52 -1.76
CA GLY A 27 -12.20 16.74 -2.35
C GLY A 27 -10.67 16.74 -2.41
N LEU A 28 -9.99 15.87 -1.64
CA LEU A 28 -8.53 15.69 -1.73
C LEU A 28 -8.09 15.06 -3.05
N PHE A 29 -8.99 14.37 -3.74
CA PHE A 29 -8.67 13.64 -4.97
C PHE A 29 -8.90 14.50 -6.20
N MET A 30 -8.11 14.23 -7.23
CA MET A 30 -8.39 14.71 -8.57
C MET A 30 -9.73 14.17 -9.07
N SER A 31 -10.39 14.87 -10.00
CA SER A 31 -11.66 14.45 -10.60
C SER A 31 -11.59 13.06 -11.26
N ASN A 32 -10.43 12.72 -11.83
CA ASN A 32 -10.10 11.40 -12.39
C ASN A 32 -9.28 10.52 -11.45
N GLY A 33 -9.17 10.90 -10.17
CA GLY A 33 -8.38 10.20 -9.16
C GLY A 33 -8.76 8.73 -8.98
N ARG A 34 -7.88 7.99 -8.31
CA ARG A 34 -8.02 6.54 -8.10
C ARG A 34 -7.74 6.16 -6.66
N VAL A 35 -8.56 5.25 -6.12
CA VAL A 35 -8.29 4.55 -4.86
C VAL A 35 -8.27 3.05 -5.13
N GLU A 36 -7.21 2.38 -4.67
CA GLU A 36 -7.08 0.92 -4.69
C GLU A 36 -6.72 0.45 -3.28
N ASP A 37 -7.69 -0.12 -2.59
CA ASP A 37 -7.57 -0.48 -1.18
C ASP A 37 -8.42 -1.74 -0.86
N PRO A 38 -7.77 -2.90 -0.59
CA PRO A 38 -6.33 -3.14 -0.76
C PRO A 38 -5.92 -3.24 -2.24
N VAL A 39 -4.63 -3.06 -2.51
CA VAL A 39 -4.07 -3.32 -3.85
C VAL A 39 -4.39 -4.75 -4.29
N GLY A 40 -4.80 -4.90 -5.56
CA GLY A 40 -5.33 -6.16 -6.10
C GLY A 40 -6.86 -6.27 -6.06
N SER A 41 -7.55 -5.35 -5.36
CA SER A 41 -8.99 -5.13 -5.51
C SER A 41 -9.31 -4.29 -6.75
N THR A 42 -10.58 -4.22 -7.15
CA THR A 42 -10.98 -3.34 -8.25
C THR A 42 -10.80 -1.87 -7.86
N PRO A 43 -9.99 -1.10 -8.60
CA PRO A 43 -9.78 0.32 -8.29
C PRO A 43 -11.04 1.17 -8.45
N HIS A 44 -11.29 2.04 -7.48
CA HIS A 44 -12.35 3.05 -7.52
C HIS A 44 -11.85 4.30 -8.24
N ARG A 45 -12.40 4.60 -9.42
CA ARG A 45 -11.95 5.70 -10.28
C ARG A 45 -12.98 6.82 -10.37
N GLY A 46 -12.50 8.05 -10.23
CA GLY A 46 -13.29 9.27 -10.30
C GLY A 46 -14.13 9.54 -9.06
N THR A 47 -14.56 10.79 -8.93
CA THR A 47 -15.21 11.34 -7.72
C THR A 47 -16.39 10.50 -7.23
N ALA A 48 -17.25 10.01 -8.14
CA ALA A 48 -18.43 9.22 -7.74
C ALA A 48 -18.07 7.85 -7.15
N ALA A 49 -17.08 7.14 -7.74
CA ALA A 49 -16.65 5.84 -7.24
C ALA A 49 -15.86 5.99 -5.93
N ILE A 50 -15.03 7.03 -5.82
CA ILE A 50 -14.29 7.38 -4.60
C ILE A 50 -15.28 7.75 -3.47
N GLY A 51 -16.36 8.47 -3.80
CA GLY A 51 -17.42 8.75 -2.83
C GLY A 51 -18.10 7.49 -2.30
N ARG A 52 -18.43 6.53 -3.17
CA ARG A 52 -18.99 5.23 -2.74
C ARG A 52 -17.98 4.41 -1.91
N PHE A 53 -16.70 4.49 -2.25
CA PHE A 53 -15.65 3.87 -1.44
C PHE A 53 -15.63 4.47 -0.03
N TYR A 54 -15.67 5.80 0.09
CA TYR A 54 -15.76 6.49 1.38
C TYR A 54 -16.98 6.01 2.19
N ASP A 55 -18.17 6.01 1.57
CA ASP A 55 -19.42 5.63 2.21
C ASP A 55 -19.41 4.17 2.70
N THR A 56 -18.59 3.32 2.07
CA THR A 56 -18.47 1.90 2.42
C THR A 56 -17.40 1.63 3.47
N PHE A 57 -16.21 2.24 3.32
CA PHE A 57 -15.01 1.82 4.05
C PHE A 57 -14.49 2.86 5.04
N ILE A 58 -14.63 4.16 4.76
CA ILE A 58 -14.03 5.22 5.59
C ILE A 58 -15.05 5.79 6.58
N GLY A 59 -16.17 6.37 6.08
CA GLY A 59 -17.12 7.11 6.90
C GLY A 59 -17.74 6.32 8.05
N PRO A 60 -18.08 5.03 7.88
CA PRO A 60 -18.70 4.21 8.94
C PRO A 60 -17.74 3.75 10.05
N ARG A 61 -16.44 4.09 9.99
CA ARG A 61 -15.41 3.56 10.89
C ARG A 61 -14.60 4.66 11.54
N ASP A 62 -14.05 4.37 12.71
CA ASP A 62 -12.94 5.17 13.26
C ASP A 62 -11.64 4.56 12.78
N ILE A 63 -10.95 5.28 11.92
CA ILE A 63 -9.69 4.84 11.30
C ILE A 63 -8.60 5.78 11.76
N ARG A 64 -7.54 5.21 12.33
CA ARG A 64 -6.33 5.92 12.71
C ARG A 64 -5.15 5.30 12.01
N PHE A 65 -4.27 6.12 11.49
CA PHE A 65 -3.00 5.66 10.92
C PHE A 65 -1.87 6.05 11.88
N HIS A 66 -1.12 5.05 12.30
CA HIS A 66 0.06 5.21 13.15
C HIS A 66 1.31 5.09 12.25
N PRO A 67 1.89 6.22 11.80
CA PRO A 67 3.06 6.20 10.93
C PRO A 67 4.30 5.73 11.70
N ASP A 68 5.10 4.87 11.08
CA ASP A 68 6.44 4.51 11.52
C ASP A 68 7.49 5.32 10.72
N VAL A 69 7.28 5.45 9.40
CA VAL A 69 8.08 6.33 8.56
C VAL A 69 7.28 6.83 7.35
N ASP A 70 7.51 8.10 7.00
CA ASP A 70 6.97 8.74 5.80
C ASP A 70 8.13 9.07 4.84
N ILE A 71 8.14 8.43 3.67
CA ILE A 71 9.16 8.62 2.63
C ILE A 71 8.55 9.45 1.51
N VAL A 72 9.19 10.57 1.18
CA VAL A 72 8.77 11.49 0.11
C VAL A 72 9.81 11.47 -1.00
N VAL A 73 9.37 11.10 -2.21
CA VAL A 73 10.20 11.11 -3.42
C VAL A 73 9.44 11.82 -4.54
N GLY A 74 9.86 13.03 -4.87
CA GLY A 74 9.11 13.88 -5.78
C GLY A 74 7.67 14.11 -5.30
N PRO A 75 6.65 13.89 -6.14
CA PRO A 75 5.24 14.03 -5.76
C PRO A 75 4.65 12.76 -5.12
N ILE A 76 5.48 11.82 -4.70
CA ILE A 76 5.05 10.54 -4.14
C ILE A 76 5.34 10.52 -2.65
N VAL A 77 4.33 10.10 -1.86
CA VAL A 77 4.50 9.79 -0.43
C VAL A 77 4.24 8.31 -0.22
N VAL A 78 5.19 7.64 0.40
CA VAL A 78 5.03 6.27 0.89
C VAL A 78 5.01 6.29 2.40
N ARG A 79 3.89 5.92 3.01
CA ARG A 79 3.72 5.84 4.45
C ARG A 79 3.81 4.39 4.89
N ASP A 80 4.80 4.05 5.70
CA ASP A 80 4.91 2.79 6.41
C ASP A 80 4.28 2.97 7.80
N GLY A 81 3.35 2.11 8.20
CA GLY A 81 2.70 2.23 9.49
C GLY A 81 1.69 1.12 9.76
N GLU A 82 0.78 1.43 10.65
CA GLU A 82 -0.30 0.54 11.08
C GLU A 82 -1.63 1.27 10.99
N LEU A 83 -2.62 0.60 10.42
CA LEU A 83 -4.00 1.06 10.43
C LEU A 83 -4.72 0.45 11.64
N GLU A 84 -5.17 1.29 12.55
CA GLU A 84 -6.11 0.94 13.58
C GLU A 84 -7.53 1.23 13.08
N VAL A 85 -8.33 0.18 12.95
CA VAL A 85 -9.70 0.28 12.40
C VAL A 85 -10.69 -0.21 13.45
N THR A 86 -11.50 0.70 13.99
CA THR A 86 -12.59 0.35 14.90
C THR A 86 -13.88 0.18 14.12
N MET A 87 -14.49 -1.00 14.24
CA MET A 87 -15.72 -1.40 13.55
C MET A 87 -16.80 -1.71 14.58
N ALA A 88 -18.01 -1.19 14.32
CA ALA A 88 -19.20 -1.43 15.17
C ALA A 88 -18.95 -1.19 16.68
N SER A 89 -18.09 -0.25 17.04
CA SER A 89 -17.68 0.14 18.41
C SER A 89 -17.15 -1.00 19.31
N THR A 90 -17.09 -2.24 18.81
CA THR A 90 -16.73 -3.42 19.60
C THR A 90 -15.51 -4.18 19.11
N VAL A 91 -15.05 -3.90 17.89
CA VAL A 91 -13.92 -4.61 17.28
C VAL A 91 -12.92 -3.58 16.78
N THR A 92 -11.73 -3.59 17.38
CA THR A 92 -10.59 -2.82 16.88
C THR A 92 -9.59 -3.80 16.25
N LEU A 93 -9.21 -3.52 15.03
CA LEU A 93 -8.25 -4.28 14.25
C LEU A 93 -6.99 -3.44 14.08
N SER A 94 -5.83 -4.09 14.21
CA SER A 94 -4.52 -3.52 13.93
C SER A 94 -3.98 -4.19 12.67
N VAL A 95 -3.83 -3.39 11.62
CA VAL A 95 -3.47 -3.88 10.29
C VAL A 95 -2.18 -3.21 9.83
N PRO A 96 -1.05 -3.94 9.80
CA PRO A 96 0.17 -3.42 9.19
C PRO A 96 -0.08 -3.03 7.72
N ALA A 97 0.30 -1.82 7.34
CA ALA A 97 0.02 -1.31 6.00
C ALA A 97 1.15 -0.44 5.46
N TYR A 98 1.25 -0.39 4.13
CA TYR A 98 1.91 0.67 3.41
C TYR A 98 0.85 1.43 2.62
N ILE A 99 0.88 2.76 2.69
CA ILE A 99 -0.02 3.60 1.91
C ILE A 99 0.84 4.46 0.99
N ARG A 100 0.60 4.35 -0.31
CA ARG A 100 1.25 5.17 -1.31
C ARG A 100 0.26 6.20 -1.84
N PHE A 101 0.67 7.45 -1.83
CA PHE A 101 -0.01 8.58 -2.45
C PHE A 101 0.81 9.07 -3.63
N ASP A 102 0.21 9.10 -4.80
CA ASP A 102 0.73 9.78 -5.98
C ASP A 102 -0.02 11.12 -6.08
N LEU A 103 0.69 12.23 -5.94
CA LEU A 103 0.12 13.57 -5.95
C LEU A 103 0.34 14.24 -7.30
N GLN A 104 -0.54 15.16 -7.65
CA GLN A 104 -0.45 15.95 -8.86
C GLN A 104 -0.95 17.37 -8.59
N ASP A 105 -0.39 18.33 -9.33
CA ASP A 105 -0.87 19.72 -9.34
C ASP A 105 -2.20 19.80 -10.09
N ASP A 106 -3.21 20.34 -9.44
CA ASP A 106 -4.52 20.67 -10.00
C ASP A 106 -4.78 22.16 -9.81
N ALA A 107 -4.40 22.95 -10.80
CA ALA A 107 -4.55 24.41 -10.80
C ALA A 107 -3.89 25.13 -9.62
N GLY A 108 -2.72 24.66 -9.17
CA GLY A 108 -1.97 25.26 -8.07
C GLY A 108 -2.27 24.65 -6.69
N GLU A 109 -3.10 23.62 -6.64
CA GLU A 109 -3.36 22.81 -5.43
C GLU A 109 -2.86 21.39 -5.63
N LEU A 110 -2.11 20.84 -4.66
CA LEU A 110 -1.76 19.41 -4.67
C LEU A 110 -2.97 18.56 -4.35
N LYS A 111 -3.31 17.64 -5.26
CA LYS A 111 -4.37 16.65 -5.07
C LYS A 111 -3.86 15.23 -5.25
N ILE A 112 -4.61 14.29 -4.72
CA ILE A 112 -4.30 12.86 -4.81
C ILE A 112 -4.77 12.35 -6.18
N ALA A 113 -3.83 12.01 -7.06
CA ALA A 113 -4.10 11.34 -8.33
C ALA A 113 -4.33 9.83 -8.10
N ALA A 114 -3.56 9.22 -7.18
CA ALA A 114 -3.79 7.83 -6.78
C ALA A 114 -3.47 7.62 -5.29
N LEU A 115 -4.33 6.83 -4.64
CA LEU A 115 -4.09 6.23 -3.34
C LEU A 115 -4.05 4.72 -3.51
N SER A 116 -2.95 4.09 -3.08
CA SER A 116 -2.79 2.64 -3.12
C SER A 116 -2.43 2.14 -1.72
N ALA A 117 -3.30 1.34 -1.13
CA ALA A 117 -3.09 0.77 0.20
C ALA A 117 -2.68 -0.71 0.09
N PHE A 118 -1.55 -1.05 0.68
CA PHE A 118 -0.99 -2.40 0.69
C PHE A 118 -1.14 -2.98 2.09
N TRP A 119 -2.03 -3.94 2.24
CA TRP A 119 -2.26 -4.71 3.46
C TRP A 119 -2.90 -6.05 3.12
N GLU A 120 -2.81 -7.00 4.03
CA GLU A 120 -3.24 -8.38 3.75
C GLU A 120 -4.66 -8.63 4.24
N LEU A 121 -5.62 -8.72 3.30
CA LEU A 121 -7.01 -9.02 3.60
C LEU A 121 -7.19 -10.35 4.37
N PRO A 122 -6.48 -11.46 4.02
CA PRO A 122 -6.55 -12.70 4.80
C PRO A 122 -6.12 -12.53 6.27
N ALA A 123 -5.12 -11.71 6.54
CA ALA A 123 -4.65 -11.43 7.90
C ALA A 123 -5.71 -10.68 8.72
N MET A 124 -6.39 -9.71 8.11
CA MET A 124 -7.50 -8.98 8.74
C MET A 124 -8.67 -9.92 9.04
N VAL A 125 -9.05 -10.78 8.09
CA VAL A 125 -10.10 -11.79 8.31
C VAL A 125 -9.71 -12.75 9.44
N GLY A 126 -8.46 -13.15 9.52
CA GLY A 126 -7.95 -13.97 10.63
C GLY A 126 -8.11 -13.29 11.99
N GLN A 127 -7.95 -11.95 12.07
CA GLN A 127 -8.23 -11.21 13.31
C GLN A 127 -9.74 -11.24 13.65
N PHE A 128 -10.62 -11.04 12.67
CA PHE A 128 -12.07 -11.17 12.89
C PHE A 128 -12.45 -12.53 13.46
N LEU A 129 -11.90 -13.62 12.91
CA LEU A 129 -12.18 -14.96 13.38
C LEU A 129 -11.71 -15.18 14.84
N ARG A 130 -10.61 -14.55 15.24
CA ARG A 130 -10.12 -14.61 16.64
C ARG A 130 -11.02 -13.86 17.62
N VAL A 131 -11.68 -12.78 17.18
CA VAL A 131 -12.65 -12.04 18.00
C VAL A 131 -13.94 -12.85 18.21
N GLY A 132 -14.23 -13.81 17.33
CA GLY A 132 -15.36 -14.72 17.44
C GLY A 132 -16.71 -14.03 17.29
N ILE A 133 -17.70 -14.41 18.11
CA ILE A 133 -19.09 -13.93 17.99
C ILE A 133 -19.24 -12.41 18.09
N ARG A 134 -18.34 -11.74 18.78
CA ARG A 134 -18.33 -10.26 18.89
C ARG A 134 -18.08 -9.56 17.57
N ALA A 135 -17.52 -10.25 16.57
CA ALA A 135 -17.29 -9.71 15.23
C ALA A 135 -18.55 -9.75 14.35
N VAL A 136 -19.57 -10.52 14.69
CA VAL A 136 -20.79 -10.70 13.87
C VAL A 136 -21.47 -9.38 13.48
N PRO A 137 -21.70 -8.41 14.40
CA PRO A 137 -22.28 -7.13 14.02
C PRO A 137 -21.45 -6.36 12.99
N ALA A 138 -20.13 -6.37 13.13
CA ALA A 138 -19.21 -5.70 12.22
C ALA A 138 -19.22 -6.35 10.82
N VAL A 139 -19.26 -7.68 10.75
CA VAL A 139 -19.36 -8.43 9.49
C VAL A 139 -20.68 -8.14 8.79
N LEU A 140 -21.80 -8.17 9.51
CA LEU A 140 -23.12 -7.87 8.95
C LEU A 140 -23.20 -6.43 8.42
N GLN A 141 -22.69 -5.46 9.19
CA GLN A 141 -22.63 -4.06 8.77
C GLN A 141 -21.79 -3.91 7.50
N LEU A 142 -20.59 -4.49 7.45
CA LEU A 142 -19.73 -4.44 6.29
C LEU A 142 -20.39 -5.08 5.06
N SER A 143 -20.99 -6.27 5.22
CA SER A 143 -21.69 -6.97 4.12
C SER A 143 -22.86 -6.13 3.57
N ARG A 144 -23.64 -5.51 4.46
CA ARG A 144 -24.72 -4.61 4.04
C ARG A 144 -24.18 -3.41 3.26
N LEU A 145 -23.14 -2.73 3.76
CA LEU A 145 -22.55 -1.56 3.11
C LEU A 145 -21.93 -1.92 1.76
N LEU A 146 -21.28 -3.07 1.64
CA LEU A 146 -20.76 -3.57 0.37
C LEU A 146 -21.88 -3.75 -0.65
N LEU A 147 -22.97 -4.42 -0.28
CA LEU A 147 -24.08 -4.67 -1.19
C LEU A 147 -24.82 -3.38 -1.57
N THR A 148 -25.04 -2.46 -0.62
CA THR A 148 -25.80 -1.22 -0.89
C THR A 148 -24.98 -0.20 -1.67
N ASN A 149 -23.71 -0.02 -1.38
CA ASN A 149 -22.88 1.05 -1.96
C ASN A 149 -22.07 0.59 -3.17
N GLN A 150 -21.67 -0.69 -3.22
CA GLN A 150 -20.81 -1.24 -4.28
C GLN A 150 -21.58 -2.18 -5.24
N GLY A 151 -22.76 -2.67 -4.83
CA GLY A 151 -23.51 -3.69 -5.57
C GLY A 151 -22.79 -5.05 -5.60
N ALA A 152 -23.38 -6.04 -6.29
CA ALA A 152 -22.80 -7.38 -6.38
C ALA A 152 -21.44 -7.40 -7.06
N VAL A 153 -21.28 -6.65 -8.16
CA VAL A 153 -20.00 -6.59 -8.93
C VAL A 153 -18.87 -5.96 -8.11
N GLY A 154 -19.15 -4.85 -7.41
CA GLY A 154 -18.17 -4.20 -6.56
C GLY A 154 -17.78 -5.05 -5.34
N THR A 155 -18.75 -5.79 -4.77
CA THR A 155 -18.49 -6.74 -3.68
C THR A 155 -17.56 -7.86 -4.14
N LEU A 156 -17.80 -8.45 -5.32
CA LEU A 156 -16.90 -9.44 -5.92
C LEU A 156 -15.52 -8.85 -6.25
N GLY A 157 -15.49 -7.59 -6.68
CA GLY A 157 -14.25 -6.86 -6.94
C GLY A 157 -13.40 -6.67 -5.68
N PHE A 158 -14.04 -6.38 -4.53
CA PHE A 158 -13.36 -6.30 -3.24
C PHE A 158 -12.80 -7.67 -2.81
N LEU A 159 -13.57 -8.75 -3.03
CA LEU A 159 -13.11 -10.11 -2.77
C LEU A 159 -11.94 -10.53 -3.67
N GLY A 160 -11.69 -9.80 -4.77
CA GLY A 160 -10.46 -9.95 -5.56
C GLY A 160 -9.19 -9.74 -4.75
N GLY A 161 -9.24 -8.91 -3.68
CA GLY A 161 -8.15 -8.74 -2.72
C GLY A 161 -7.75 -10.03 -1.98
N PHE A 162 -8.62 -11.06 -1.93
CA PHE A 162 -8.25 -12.40 -1.45
C PHE A 162 -7.36 -13.19 -2.43
N ARG A 163 -7.35 -12.81 -3.70
CA ARG A 163 -6.44 -13.39 -4.70
C ARG A 163 -5.02 -12.83 -4.59
N GLY A 164 -4.67 -12.34 -3.39
CA GLY A 164 -3.33 -11.82 -3.11
C GLY A 164 -2.25 -12.83 -3.46
N ILE A 165 -1.05 -12.31 -3.57
CA ILE A 165 0.17 -13.08 -3.79
C ILE A 165 0.26 -14.20 -2.76
N GLY A 166 0.26 -15.45 -3.25
CA GLY A 166 0.41 -16.62 -2.40
C GLY A 166 1.71 -16.60 -1.59
N THR A 167 1.78 -17.45 -0.56
CA THR A 167 2.97 -17.59 0.30
C THR A 167 4.26 -17.83 -0.49
N GLY A 168 4.17 -18.42 -1.69
CA GLY A 168 5.29 -18.64 -2.59
C GLY A 168 5.98 -17.34 -3.03
N SER A 169 5.22 -16.33 -3.41
CA SER A 169 5.78 -15.04 -3.86
C SER A 169 6.43 -14.25 -2.72
N LYS A 170 5.83 -14.24 -1.53
CA LYS A 170 6.49 -13.69 -0.34
C LYS A 170 7.82 -14.41 -0.06
N GLY A 171 7.84 -15.74 -0.19
CA GLY A 171 9.05 -16.53 -0.02
C GLY A 171 10.14 -16.23 -1.06
N VAL A 172 9.78 -15.91 -2.32
CA VAL A 172 10.74 -15.47 -3.34
C VAL A 172 11.36 -14.14 -2.97
N VAL A 173 10.53 -13.16 -2.56
CA VAL A 173 11.01 -11.82 -2.18
C VAL A 173 11.83 -11.86 -0.89
N ALA A 174 11.42 -12.65 0.11
CA ALA A 174 12.22 -12.83 1.33
C ALA A 174 13.63 -13.36 1.00
N ARG A 175 13.72 -14.43 0.21
CA ARG A 175 15.03 -14.98 -0.22
C ARG A 175 15.84 -14.01 -1.09
N PHE A 176 15.18 -13.18 -1.89
CA PHE A 176 15.81 -12.11 -2.64
C PHE A 176 16.46 -11.08 -1.69
N LEU A 177 15.70 -10.60 -0.71
CA LEU A 177 16.16 -9.62 0.27
C LEU A 177 17.28 -10.19 1.16
N ASP A 178 17.20 -11.47 1.54
CA ASP A 178 18.24 -12.14 2.33
C ASP A 178 19.56 -12.27 1.53
N ALA A 179 19.48 -12.67 0.25
CA ALA A 179 20.65 -12.73 -0.63
C ALA A 179 21.28 -11.33 -0.83
N ALA A 180 20.44 -10.32 -1.11
CA ALA A 180 20.90 -8.95 -1.29
C ALA A 180 21.55 -8.40 0.00
N ARG A 181 20.96 -8.66 1.17
CA ARG A 181 21.52 -8.28 2.47
C ARG A 181 22.90 -8.90 2.71
N ALA A 182 23.05 -10.15 2.32
CA ALA A 182 24.32 -10.89 2.45
C ALA A 182 25.38 -10.47 1.42
N GLY A 183 25.05 -9.61 0.45
CA GLY A 183 25.94 -9.27 -0.67
C GLY A 183 26.04 -10.38 -1.72
N ASP A 184 25.17 -11.38 -1.66
CA ASP A 184 25.14 -12.49 -2.64
C ASP A 184 24.41 -12.06 -3.93
N GLU A 185 25.19 -11.51 -4.87
CA GLU A 185 24.66 -11.07 -6.17
C GLU A 185 24.06 -12.21 -6.97
N VAL A 186 24.67 -13.39 -6.94
CA VAL A 186 24.21 -14.56 -7.71
C VAL A 186 22.88 -15.04 -7.16
N GLY A 187 22.75 -15.19 -5.85
CA GLY A 187 21.50 -15.57 -5.17
C GLY A 187 20.41 -14.55 -5.40
N MET A 188 20.73 -13.27 -5.36
CA MET A 188 19.80 -12.17 -5.66
C MET A 188 19.28 -12.25 -7.10
N ARG A 189 20.19 -12.34 -8.10
CA ARG A 189 19.85 -12.38 -9.53
C ARG A 189 19.03 -13.60 -9.92
N ARG A 190 19.22 -14.75 -9.27
CA ARG A 190 18.44 -15.98 -9.52
C ARG A 190 16.93 -15.82 -9.24
N ARG A 191 16.51 -14.77 -8.53
CA ARG A 191 15.10 -14.48 -8.21
C ARG A 191 14.45 -13.52 -9.20
N LEU A 192 15.25 -12.96 -10.11
CA LEU A 192 14.81 -12.00 -11.11
C LEU A 192 14.49 -12.71 -12.42
N VAL A 193 13.47 -12.25 -13.14
CA VAL A 193 13.15 -12.76 -14.49
C VAL A 193 13.80 -11.86 -15.55
N GLY A 194 14.64 -12.40 -16.39
CA GLY A 194 15.13 -11.75 -17.62
C GLY A 194 15.55 -10.28 -17.40
N ARG A 195 14.87 -9.36 -18.07
CA ARG A 195 15.07 -7.91 -17.89
C ARG A 195 14.10 -7.38 -16.82
N VAL A 196 14.54 -7.41 -15.55
CA VAL A 196 13.82 -6.76 -14.47
C VAL A 196 14.01 -5.24 -14.56
N HIS A 197 12.93 -4.48 -14.45
CA HIS A 197 13.00 -3.04 -14.31
C HIS A 197 13.24 -2.67 -12.84
N ILE A 198 14.37 -2.07 -12.55
CA ILE A 198 14.76 -1.63 -11.20
C ILE A 198 14.85 -0.11 -11.22
N SER A 199 14.18 0.57 -10.27
CA SER A 199 14.21 2.02 -10.18
C SER A 199 14.31 2.53 -8.74
N SER A 200 14.90 3.72 -8.58
CA SER A 200 14.73 4.58 -7.41
C SER A 200 13.55 5.51 -7.69
N GLY A 201 12.55 5.49 -6.81
CA GLY A 201 11.24 6.03 -7.14
C GLY A 201 10.62 5.27 -8.32
N ASP A 202 9.85 5.99 -9.16
CA ASP A 202 9.25 5.40 -10.36
C ASP A 202 10.15 5.54 -11.61
N ASP A 203 11.01 6.55 -11.67
CA ASP A 203 11.62 7.02 -12.92
C ASP A 203 13.13 6.79 -13.02
N LEU A 204 13.87 6.89 -11.92
CA LEU A 204 15.33 6.80 -11.96
C LEU A 204 15.77 5.34 -12.05
N GLN A 205 16.20 4.91 -13.22
CA GLN A 205 16.66 3.53 -13.43
C GLN A 205 17.90 3.22 -12.59
N LEU A 206 17.90 2.07 -11.94
CA LEU A 206 19.02 1.51 -11.19
C LEU A 206 19.54 0.24 -11.86
N SER A 207 20.84 0.01 -11.75
CA SER A 207 21.40 -1.30 -12.08
C SER A 207 21.18 -2.30 -10.92
N ALA A 208 21.28 -3.59 -11.22
CA ALA A 208 21.24 -4.62 -10.17
C ALA A 208 22.41 -4.48 -9.18
N ALA A 209 23.57 -3.97 -9.64
CA ALA A 209 24.72 -3.69 -8.78
C ALA A 209 24.47 -2.50 -7.83
N ASP A 210 23.77 -1.45 -8.31
CA ASP A 210 23.37 -0.32 -7.45
C ASP A 210 22.38 -0.78 -6.38
N LEU A 211 21.39 -1.59 -6.77
CA LEU A 211 20.44 -2.18 -5.85
C LEU A 211 21.13 -3.06 -4.80
N LEU A 212 22.07 -3.91 -5.22
CA LEU A 212 22.85 -4.74 -4.29
C LEU A 212 23.63 -3.88 -3.30
N ARG A 213 24.30 -2.81 -3.76
CA ARG A 213 25.01 -1.86 -2.88
C ARG A 213 24.06 -1.18 -1.89
N HIS A 214 22.86 -0.84 -2.32
CA HIS A 214 21.84 -0.24 -1.45
C HIS A 214 21.37 -1.21 -0.36
N LEU A 215 21.17 -2.50 -0.70
CA LEU A 215 20.61 -3.52 0.19
C LEU A 215 21.66 -4.30 1.00
N SER A 216 22.93 -4.29 0.59
CA SER A 216 23.99 -5.02 1.31
C SER A 216 24.15 -4.51 2.74
N GLY A 217 24.03 -5.43 3.71
CA GLY A 217 24.03 -5.12 5.14
C GLY A 217 22.73 -4.51 5.67
N ALA A 218 21.72 -4.25 4.83
CA ALA A 218 20.42 -3.75 5.27
C ALA A 218 19.64 -4.83 6.05
N ARG A 219 18.88 -4.42 7.04
CA ARG A 219 17.86 -5.25 7.68
C ARG A 219 16.53 -5.00 6.99
N TRP A 220 15.76 -6.04 6.74
CA TRP A 220 14.40 -5.88 6.24
C TRP A 220 13.37 -6.36 7.26
N ARG A 221 12.19 -5.77 7.21
CA ARG A 221 11.07 -6.06 8.10
C ARG A 221 9.75 -5.84 7.38
N LYS A 222 8.67 -6.33 7.95
CA LYS A 222 7.29 -6.07 7.53
C LYS A 222 7.06 -6.41 6.06
N LEU A 223 7.00 -7.70 5.74
CA LEU A 223 6.74 -8.17 4.39
C LEU A 223 5.24 -8.31 4.15
N ILE A 224 4.66 -7.45 3.33
CA ILE A 224 3.23 -7.45 2.98
C ILE A 224 3.06 -7.88 1.53
N GLY A 225 2.24 -8.92 1.29
CA GLY A 225 1.87 -9.39 -0.04
C GLY A 225 0.46 -8.96 -0.41
N CYS A 226 0.29 -8.21 -1.52
CA CYS A 226 -0.98 -7.61 -1.90
C CYS A 226 -1.09 -7.49 -3.43
N GLY A 227 -2.15 -8.04 -4.01
CA GLY A 227 -2.28 -8.10 -5.48
C GLY A 227 -1.15 -8.91 -6.13
N HIS A 228 -0.29 -8.28 -6.91
CA HIS A 228 0.96 -8.86 -7.46
C HIS A 228 2.20 -8.19 -6.91
N ALA A 229 2.06 -7.41 -5.86
CA ALA A 229 3.16 -6.72 -5.21
C ALA A 229 3.50 -7.32 -3.84
N VAL A 230 4.78 -7.38 -3.52
CA VAL A 230 5.28 -7.60 -2.17
C VAL A 230 6.06 -6.37 -1.77
N VAL A 231 5.69 -5.80 -0.63
CA VAL A 231 6.29 -4.57 -0.10
C VAL A 231 7.03 -4.87 1.19
N ALA A 232 8.20 -4.30 1.35
CA ALA A 232 9.01 -4.44 2.55
C ALA A 232 9.72 -3.13 2.90
N THR A 233 9.93 -2.88 4.19
CA THR A 233 10.83 -1.84 4.68
C THR A 233 12.20 -2.43 4.86
N THR A 234 13.23 -1.70 4.41
CA THR A 234 14.63 -1.99 4.68
C THR A 234 15.26 -0.83 5.44
N GLU A 235 16.24 -1.17 6.28
CA GLU A 235 16.97 -0.18 7.08
C GLU A 235 18.48 -0.50 7.04
N ARG A 236 19.28 0.51 6.71
CA ARG A 236 20.73 0.43 6.70
C ARG A 236 21.32 1.72 7.25
N ALA A 237 22.19 1.61 8.26
CA ALA A 237 22.87 2.76 8.88
C ALA A 237 21.90 3.91 9.29
N GLY A 238 20.71 3.57 9.78
CA GLY A 238 19.67 4.52 10.18
C GLY A 238 18.84 5.08 9.03
N GLN A 239 19.18 4.84 7.78
CA GLN A 239 18.37 5.21 6.63
C GLN A 239 17.34 4.11 6.33
N ARG A 240 16.09 4.52 6.13
CA ARG A 240 14.99 3.63 5.80
C ARG A 240 14.60 3.75 4.33
N SER A 241 14.20 2.62 3.77
CA SER A 241 13.66 2.55 2.42
C SER A 241 12.48 1.60 2.38
N VAL A 242 11.51 1.88 1.52
CA VAL A 242 10.42 0.95 1.20
C VAL A 242 10.62 0.41 -0.19
N ILE A 243 10.60 -0.92 -0.32
CA ILE A 243 10.82 -1.63 -1.58
C ILE A 243 9.51 -2.25 -2.02
N PHE A 244 9.06 -1.88 -3.21
CA PHE A 244 7.96 -2.52 -3.90
C PHE A 244 8.51 -3.49 -4.93
N THR A 245 8.14 -4.76 -4.81
CA THR A 245 8.49 -5.80 -5.77
C THR A 245 7.23 -6.31 -6.44
N GLU A 246 7.17 -6.28 -7.76
CA GLU A 246 6.13 -6.96 -8.52
C GLU A 246 6.61 -8.39 -8.84
N VAL A 247 5.73 -9.36 -8.64
CA VAL A 247 6.06 -10.78 -8.80
C VAL A 247 5.13 -11.38 -9.84
N GLY A 248 5.71 -11.98 -10.86
CA GLY A 248 4.99 -12.76 -11.85
C GLY A 248 4.51 -14.12 -11.28
N SER A 249 3.51 -14.70 -11.92
CA SER A 249 2.92 -15.98 -11.49
C SER A 249 3.59 -17.19 -12.14
N GLU A 250 4.08 -17.06 -13.36
CA GLU A 250 4.65 -18.18 -14.14
C GLU A 250 5.84 -17.71 -15.01
N PRO A 251 7.07 -17.95 -14.55
CA PRO A 251 7.49 -18.50 -13.26
C PRO A 251 7.29 -17.47 -12.12
N VAL A 252 7.18 -17.97 -10.89
CA VAL A 252 7.12 -17.10 -9.71
C VAL A 252 8.48 -16.43 -9.50
N ALA A 253 8.62 -15.22 -10.00
CA ALA A 253 9.86 -14.46 -9.92
C ALA A 253 9.61 -12.95 -9.98
N ILE A 254 10.58 -12.15 -9.55
CA ILE A 254 10.47 -10.70 -9.48
C ILE A 254 10.60 -10.11 -10.89
N THR A 255 9.60 -9.32 -11.30
CA THR A 255 9.51 -8.67 -12.61
C THR A 255 9.80 -7.17 -12.56
N ARG A 256 9.60 -6.52 -11.41
CA ARG A 256 9.88 -5.10 -11.20
C ARG A 256 10.26 -4.82 -9.76
N ILE A 257 11.18 -3.89 -9.55
CA ILE A 257 11.60 -3.40 -8.22
C ILE A 257 11.61 -1.88 -8.24
N ARG A 258 10.95 -1.27 -7.25
CA ARG A 258 10.99 0.18 -7.01
C ARG A 258 11.45 0.43 -5.58
N VAL A 259 12.44 1.27 -5.41
CA VAL A 259 13.02 1.62 -4.12
C VAL A 259 12.67 3.07 -3.81
N PHE A 260 11.99 3.30 -2.72
CA PHE A 260 11.74 4.63 -2.18
C PHE A 260 12.56 4.79 -0.91
N SER A 261 13.42 5.80 -0.87
CA SER A 261 14.35 6.04 0.24
C SER A 261 14.13 7.43 0.82
N GLU A 262 14.33 7.56 2.13
CA GLU A 262 14.46 8.88 2.73
C GLU A 262 15.61 9.62 2.00
N ALA A 263 15.35 10.88 1.62
CA ALA A 263 16.43 11.72 1.13
C ALA A 263 17.43 11.93 2.28
N GLY A 264 18.69 11.52 2.03
CA GLY A 264 19.80 11.76 2.97
C GLY A 264 20.14 13.24 3.08
#